data_bec6d0505f5cab46dc47fd99b48e4081
#
_entry.id   bec6d0505f5cab46dc47fd99b48e4081
#
_cell.length_a   1.000
_cell.length_b   1.000
_cell.length_c   1.000
_cell.angle_alpha   90.00
_cell.angle_beta   90.00
_cell.angle_gamma   90.00
#
_symmetry.space_group_name_H-M   'P 1'
#
loop_
_entity.id
_entity.type
_entity.pdbx_description
1 polymer ?
#
loop_
_entity_poly.entity_id
_entity_poly.type
_entity_poly.pdbx_seq_one_letter_code
_entity_poly.pdbx_strand_id
1 'polypeptide(L)'
;MEALIHSNERLDDLCRKGYRLIQDPKLFCFGIDAVLLSDYAKVKRGERAVDLCTGNGVIPILLEAKNNGEHYSGLELQPQCADLARRSVKYNHLEDKVTIEEGDVCNA
;
A
#
# COMPACT_ATOMS: atom_id res chain seq x y z
N MET A 1 -5.16 -16.21 14.42
CA MET A 1 -5.30 -15.00 13.63
C MET A 1 -6.15 -15.26 12.40
N GLU A 2 -7.07 -14.36 12.12
CA GLU A 2 -7.84 -14.42 10.90
C GLU A 2 -6.92 -14.51 9.69
N ALA A 3 -7.28 -15.33 8.72
CA ALA A 3 -6.43 -15.56 7.57
C ALA A 3 -6.44 -14.36 6.62
N LEU A 4 -5.64 -13.35 6.92
CA LEU A 4 -5.43 -12.22 6.02
C LEU A 4 -4.66 -12.62 4.78
N ILE A 5 -3.89 -13.71 4.87
CA ILE A 5 -3.04 -14.20 3.78
C ILE A 5 -3.66 -15.49 3.24
N HIS A 6 -3.94 -15.51 1.95
CA HIS A 6 -4.49 -16.69 1.29
C HIS A 6 -3.37 -17.65 0.87
N SER A 7 -3.73 -18.91 0.58
CA SER A 7 -2.74 -19.96 0.31
C SER A 7 -1.88 -19.70 -0.92
N ASN A 8 -2.39 -18.94 -1.88
CA ASN A 8 -1.65 -18.61 -3.12
C ASN A 8 -0.85 -17.30 -3.00
N GLU A 9 -0.85 -16.69 -1.82
CA GLU A 9 -0.22 -15.40 -1.59
C GLU A 9 1.05 -15.58 -0.77
N ARG A 10 1.91 -14.55 -0.80
CA ARG A 10 3.12 -14.56 0.00
C ARG A 10 3.22 -13.24 0.77
N LEU A 11 3.95 -13.28 1.86
CA LEU A 11 4.16 -12.13 2.72
C LEU A 11 5.60 -11.66 2.56
N ASP A 12 5.79 -10.47 2.03
CA ASP A 12 7.12 -9.92 1.77
C ASP A 12 7.47 -8.82 2.76
N ASP A 13 8.70 -8.83 3.23
CA ASP A 13 9.21 -7.84 4.17
C ASP A 13 9.61 -6.58 3.41
N LEU A 14 9.10 -5.43 3.83
CA LEU A 14 9.43 -4.15 3.20
C LEU A 14 10.71 -3.54 3.80
N CYS A 15 11.27 -4.15 4.81
CA CYS A 15 12.50 -3.71 5.48
C CYS A 15 12.41 -2.30 6.07
N ARG A 16 11.21 -1.87 6.42
CA ARG A 16 10.94 -0.58 7.05
C ARG A 16 9.92 -0.76 8.17
N LYS A 17 10.25 -0.41 9.40
CA LYS A 17 9.35 -0.46 10.56
C LYS A 17 8.69 -1.83 10.79
N GLY A 18 9.26 -2.89 10.23
CA GLY A 18 8.66 -4.21 10.32
C GLY A 18 7.43 -4.42 9.45
N TYR A 19 7.14 -3.49 8.56
CA TYR A 19 5.98 -3.61 7.67
C TYR A 19 6.17 -4.70 6.64
N ARG A 20 5.08 -5.38 6.32
CA ARG A 20 5.07 -6.47 5.35
C ARG A 20 3.95 -6.25 4.34
N LEU A 21 4.13 -6.78 3.15
CA LEU A 21 3.19 -6.62 2.06
C LEU A 21 2.69 -8.00 1.62
N ILE A 22 1.37 -8.14 1.51
CA ILE A 22 0.77 -9.37 0.99
C ILE A 22 0.75 -9.26 -0.54
N GLN A 23 1.34 -10.23 -1.21
CA GLN A 23 1.42 -10.24 -2.66
C GLN A 23 0.89 -11.55 -3.23
N ASP A 24 0.27 -11.46 -4.40
CA ASP A 24 -0.16 -12.63 -5.17
C ASP A 24 0.75 -12.71 -6.41
N PRO A 25 1.53 -13.79 -6.55
CA PRO A 25 2.43 -13.91 -7.71
C PRO A 25 1.72 -13.88 -9.06
N LYS A 26 0.43 -14.14 -9.09
CA LYS A 26 -0.36 -14.08 -10.34
C LYS A 26 -0.75 -12.66 -10.71
N LEU A 27 -0.64 -11.72 -9.78
CA LEU A 27 -0.91 -10.31 -10.03
C LEU A 27 0.42 -9.59 -10.12
N PHE A 28 0.37 -8.27 -10.40
CA PHE A 28 1.58 -7.48 -10.47
C PHE A 28 2.20 -7.33 -9.07
N CYS A 29 3.49 -7.68 -8.94
CA CYS A 29 4.24 -7.46 -7.70
C CYS A 29 5.09 -6.19 -7.84
N PHE A 30 5.33 -5.51 -6.70
CA PHE A 30 6.11 -4.29 -6.76
C PHE A 30 7.58 -4.59 -7.12
N GLY A 31 8.22 -3.61 -7.74
CA GLY A 31 9.63 -3.68 -8.08
C GLY A 31 10.41 -2.57 -7.38
N ILE A 32 11.71 -2.48 -7.71
CA ILE A 32 12.60 -1.50 -7.10
C ILE A 32 12.17 -0.06 -7.44
N ASP A 33 11.51 0.15 -8.56
CA ASP A 33 11.02 1.47 -8.95
C ASP A 33 10.01 2.03 -7.95
N ALA A 34 9.15 1.18 -7.39
CA ALA A 34 8.22 1.62 -6.35
C ALA A 34 8.98 2.05 -5.09
N VAL A 35 10.02 1.32 -4.70
CA VAL A 35 10.85 1.69 -3.56
C VAL A 35 11.56 3.01 -3.81
N LEU A 36 12.13 3.19 -4.99
CA LEU A 36 12.82 4.43 -5.36
C LEU A 36 11.85 5.62 -5.38
N LEU A 37 10.65 5.44 -5.91
CA LEU A 37 9.66 6.50 -5.92
C LEU A 37 9.27 6.89 -4.50
N SER A 38 9.09 5.93 -3.62
CA SER A 38 8.74 6.21 -2.22
C SER A 38 9.88 6.90 -1.48
N ASP A 39 11.14 6.66 -1.89
CA ASP A 39 12.28 7.38 -1.32
C ASP A 39 12.33 8.83 -1.82
N TYR A 40 11.94 9.06 -3.06
CA TYR A 40 11.98 10.38 -3.67
C TYR A 40 10.86 11.28 -3.16
N ALA A 41 9.67 10.73 -3.01
CA ALA A 41 8.52 11.51 -2.58
C ALA A 41 8.63 11.85 -1.10
N LYS A 42 8.39 13.12 -0.77
CA LYS A 42 8.45 13.59 0.62
C LYS A 42 7.08 14.09 1.04
N VAL A 43 6.60 13.60 2.17
CA VAL A 43 5.32 14.02 2.74
C VAL A 43 5.60 14.64 4.11
N LYS A 44 5.33 15.92 4.23
CA LYS A 44 5.62 16.66 5.45
C LYS A 44 4.49 16.52 6.46
N ARG A 45 4.80 16.85 7.72
CA ARG A 45 3.79 16.84 8.77
C ARG A 45 2.58 17.69 8.36
N GLY A 46 1.39 17.12 8.51
CA GLY A 46 0.14 17.78 8.14
C GLY A 46 -0.27 17.62 6.69
N GLU A 47 0.63 17.12 5.84
CA GLU A 47 0.29 16.87 4.44
C GLU A 47 -0.34 15.50 4.26
N ARG A 48 -1.12 15.38 3.21
CA ARG A 48 -1.77 14.12 2.84
C ARG A 48 -1.29 13.73 1.44
N ALA A 49 -1.10 12.43 1.23
CA ALA A 49 -0.63 11.92 -0.05
C ALA A 49 -1.66 10.97 -0.64
N VAL A 50 -1.77 10.97 -1.97
CA VAL A 50 -2.64 10.05 -2.70
C VAL A 50 -1.82 9.37 -3.78
N ASP A 51 -1.89 8.04 -3.81
CA ASP A 51 -1.26 7.25 -4.86
C ASP A 51 -2.36 6.77 -5.82
N LEU A 52 -2.38 7.32 -7.02
CA LEU A 52 -3.31 6.88 -8.05
C LEU A 52 -2.77 5.58 -8.66
N CYS A 53 -3.64 4.59 -8.84
CA CYS A 53 -3.25 3.26 -9.33
C CYS A 53 -2.31 2.55 -8.35
N THR A 54 -2.74 2.44 -7.10
CA THR A 54 -1.88 1.99 -6.00
C THR A 54 -1.49 0.50 -6.05
N GLY A 55 -2.15 -0.29 -6.88
CA GLY A 55 -1.88 -1.72 -6.99
C GLY A 55 -2.08 -2.42 -5.65
N ASN A 56 -1.03 -3.11 -5.17
CA ASN A 56 -1.08 -3.83 -3.90
C ASN A 56 -0.84 -2.94 -2.67
N GLY A 57 -0.78 -1.62 -2.86
CA GLY A 57 -0.67 -0.67 -1.76
C GLY A 57 0.74 -0.42 -1.26
N VAL A 58 1.77 -0.86 -1.99
CA VAL A 58 3.15 -0.75 -1.52
C VAL A 58 3.58 0.71 -1.30
N ILE A 59 3.21 1.62 -2.20
CA ILE A 59 3.67 3.01 -2.10
C ILE A 59 3.07 3.73 -0.88
N PRO A 60 1.75 3.72 -0.63
CA PRO A 60 1.23 4.35 0.58
C PRO A 60 1.83 3.79 1.87
N ILE A 61 2.05 2.47 1.92
CA ILE A 61 2.63 1.84 3.10
C ILE A 61 4.08 2.28 3.30
N LEU A 62 4.88 2.30 2.22
CA LEU A 62 6.25 2.77 2.30
C LEU A 62 6.33 4.27 2.62
N LEU A 63 5.44 5.09 2.06
CA LEU A 63 5.41 6.52 2.38
C LEU A 63 5.12 6.73 3.86
N GLU A 64 4.19 5.98 4.43
CA GLU A 64 3.91 6.08 5.86
C GLU A 64 5.14 5.70 6.68
N ALA A 65 5.87 4.66 6.26
CA ALA A 65 7.06 4.22 6.97
C ALA A 65 8.17 5.26 6.96
N LYS A 66 8.26 6.07 5.89
CA LYS A 66 9.39 6.97 5.65
C LYS A 66 9.11 8.43 5.97
N ASN A 67 7.85 8.79 6.21
CA ASN A 67 7.43 10.19 6.35
C ASN A 67 6.50 10.37 7.56
N ASN A 68 6.20 11.63 7.86
CA ASN A 68 5.33 12.00 8.98
C ASN A 68 4.08 12.76 8.50
N GLY A 69 3.56 12.38 7.34
CA GLY A 69 2.34 12.96 6.82
C GLY A 69 1.13 12.63 7.67
N GLU A 70 0.03 13.33 7.44
CA GLU A 70 -1.18 13.12 8.20
C GLU A 70 -1.91 11.87 7.77
N HIS A 71 -2.01 11.62 6.46
CA HIS A 71 -2.73 10.47 5.94
C HIS A 71 -2.24 10.12 4.54
N TYR A 72 -2.34 8.84 4.19
CA TYR A 72 -1.92 8.32 2.88
C TYR A 72 -3.08 7.53 2.30
N SER A 73 -3.42 7.81 1.04
CA SER A 73 -4.52 7.13 0.36
C SER A 73 -4.04 6.47 -0.92
N GLY A 74 -4.58 5.31 -1.24
CA GLY A 74 -4.33 4.65 -2.51
C GLY A 74 -5.64 4.44 -3.24
N LEU A 75 -5.65 4.65 -4.55
CA LEU A 75 -6.80 4.42 -5.40
C LEU A 75 -6.47 3.30 -6.38
N GLU A 76 -7.33 2.31 -6.47
CA GLU A 76 -7.10 1.15 -7.33
C GLU A 76 -8.37 0.72 -8.02
N LEU A 77 -8.30 0.54 -9.34
CA LEU A 77 -9.43 0.13 -10.16
C LEU A 77 -9.75 -1.36 -10.00
N GLN A 78 -8.73 -2.21 -9.89
CA GLN A 78 -8.92 -3.65 -9.88
C GLN A 78 -9.28 -4.15 -8.48
N PRO A 79 -10.45 -4.80 -8.32
CA PRO A 79 -10.90 -5.24 -6.98
C PRO A 79 -9.91 -6.18 -6.28
N GLN A 80 -9.27 -7.08 -7.04
CA GLN A 80 -8.31 -8.02 -6.46
C GLN A 80 -7.11 -7.30 -5.86
N CYS A 81 -6.61 -6.27 -6.56
CA CYS A 81 -5.47 -5.50 -6.08
C CYS A 81 -5.87 -4.62 -4.90
N ALA A 82 -7.06 -4.01 -4.95
CA ALA A 82 -7.55 -3.22 -3.83
C ALA A 82 -7.73 -4.08 -2.58
N ASP A 83 -8.20 -5.30 -2.75
CA ASP A 83 -8.35 -6.23 -1.63
C ASP A 83 -7.00 -6.58 -1.01
N LEU A 84 -6.00 -6.90 -1.84
CA LEU A 84 -4.63 -7.15 -1.35
C LEU A 84 -4.10 -5.97 -0.57
N ALA A 85 -4.28 -4.76 -1.11
CA ALA A 85 -3.79 -3.54 -0.48
C ALA A 85 -4.45 -3.33 0.89
N ARG A 86 -5.75 -3.52 0.99
CA ARG A 86 -6.47 -3.37 2.26
C ARG A 86 -6.02 -4.39 3.29
N ARG A 87 -5.78 -5.62 2.87
CA ARG A 87 -5.31 -6.66 3.79
C ARG A 87 -3.89 -6.36 4.27
N SER A 88 -3.04 -5.80 3.41
CA SER A 88 -1.69 -5.38 3.81
C SER A 88 -1.75 -4.23 4.82
N VAL A 89 -2.63 -3.25 4.60
CA VAL A 89 -2.83 -2.16 5.55
C VAL A 89 -3.28 -2.70 6.90
N LYS A 90 -4.21 -3.63 6.89
CA LYS A 90 -4.72 -4.24 8.12
C LYS A 90 -3.65 -5.08 8.80
N TYR A 91 -2.88 -5.84 8.04
CA TYR A 91 -1.81 -6.67 8.59
C TYR A 91 -0.78 -5.82 9.35
N ASN A 92 -0.49 -4.63 8.84
CA ASN A 92 0.49 -3.74 9.44
C ASN A 92 -0.13 -2.77 10.47
N HIS A 93 -1.42 -2.90 10.76
CA HIS A 93 -2.14 -2.05 11.71
C HIS A 93 -2.10 -0.57 11.32
N LEU A 94 -2.27 -0.28 10.04
CA LEU A 94 -2.19 1.08 9.51
C LEU A 94 -3.54 1.66 9.09
N GLU A 95 -4.65 1.10 9.56
CA GLU A 95 -5.99 1.56 9.14
C GLU A 95 -6.23 3.04 9.45
N ASP A 96 -5.58 3.57 10.49
CA ASP A 96 -5.73 4.97 10.86
C ASP A 96 -4.92 5.92 9.98
N LYS A 97 -3.93 5.40 9.26
CA LYS A 97 -3.00 6.22 8.50
C LYS A 97 -3.09 6.01 7.00
N VAL A 98 -3.53 4.83 6.57
CA VAL A 98 -3.56 4.46 5.16
C VAL A 98 -4.96 3.97 4.80
N THR A 99 -5.54 4.56 3.77
CA THR A 99 -6.85 4.18 3.25
C THR A 99 -6.70 3.71 1.81
N ILE A 100 -7.30 2.58 1.48
CA ILE A 100 -7.32 2.08 0.10
C ILE A 100 -8.76 2.18 -0.40
N GLU A 101 -8.92 2.88 -1.53
CA GLU A 101 -10.22 3.02 -2.16
C GLU A 101 -10.21 2.32 -3.51
N GLU A 102 -11.31 1.66 -3.83
CA GLU A 102 -11.52 1.02 -5.12
C GLU A 102 -12.25 1.99 -6.01
N GLY A 103 -11.66 2.28 -7.18
CA GLY A 103 -12.28 3.23 -8.09
C GLY A 103 -11.43 3.50 -9.31
N ASP A 104 -12.03 4.20 -10.27
CA ASP A 104 -11.39 4.58 -11.51
C ASP A 104 -10.83 6.00 -11.37
N VAL A 105 -9.55 6.17 -11.66
CA VAL A 105 -8.89 7.48 -11.57
C VAL A 105 -9.56 8.51 -12.48
N CYS A 106 -10.16 8.07 -13.57
CA CYS A 106 -10.89 8.96 -14.48
C CYS A 106 -12.20 9.50 -13.88
N ASN A 107 -12.66 8.89 -12.79
CA ASN A 107 -13.88 9.28 -12.09
C ASN A 107 -13.61 9.65 -10.63
N ALA A 108 -12.37 9.92 -10.33
CA ALA A 108 -11.96 10.21 -8.96
C ALA A 108 -12.40 11.61 -8.51
#